data_6ee7b5a75128cb3d814563d7dcdb9791
#
_entry.id   6ee7b5a75128cb3d814563d7dcdb9791
#
_cell.length_a   1.000
_cell.length_b   1.000
_cell.length_c   1.000
_cell.angle_alpha   90.00
_cell.angle_beta   90.00
_cell.angle_gamma   90.00
#
_symmetry.space_group_name_H-M   'P 1'
#
loop_
_entity.id
_entity.type
_entity.pdbx_description
1 polymer ?
#
loop_
_entity_poly.entity_id
_entity_poly.type
_entity_poly.pdbx_seq_one_letter_code
_entity_poly.pdbx_strand_id
1 'polypeptide(L)'
;MTPPTSAPIDRKSVDFVHQFSGFGDRVAVMTDDEVLSYAELAKRVGSAARELGSQRRLIAQAATNTIDSLVWYLAALQSGNPIILVPSDSPSSFNGVVEGYDPDVVIDSTGRLHSHRDVSNHELNPELALLLSTSGSTGSPKLVR
;
A
#
# COMPACT_ATOMS: atom_id res chain seq x y z
N MET A 1 37.68 -6.74 -12.23
CA MET A 1 36.67 -7.65 -11.74
C MET A 1 35.46 -6.82 -11.31
N THR A 2 34.47 -6.73 -12.15
CA THR A 2 33.22 -6.06 -11.80
C THR A 2 32.47 -6.93 -10.79
N PRO A 3 31.99 -6.38 -9.65
CA PRO A 3 31.16 -7.15 -8.75
C PRO A 3 29.91 -7.61 -9.50
N PRO A 4 29.37 -8.78 -9.20
CA PRO A 4 28.12 -9.19 -9.82
C PRO A 4 27.09 -8.11 -9.49
N THR A 5 26.59 -7.47 -10.52
CA THR A 5 25.40 -6.65 -10.41
C THR A 5 24.32 -7.61 -9.93
N SER A 6 23.97 -7.52 -8.65
CA SER A 6 22.78 -8.22 -8.18
C SER A 6 21.66 -7.69 -9.06
N ALA A 7 21.12 -8.57 -9.90
CA ALA A 7 19.91 -8.23 -10.66
C ALA A 7 18.92 -7.60 -9.69
N PRO A 8 18.31 -6.46 -10.02
CA PRO A 8 17.27 -5.91 -9.17
C PRO A 8 16.26 -7.03 -8.96
N ILE A 9 15.98 -7.31 -7.70
CA ILE A 9 14.87 -8.20 -7.35
C ILE A 9 13.67 -7.63 -8.09
N ASP A 10 13.20 -8.39 -9.08
CA ASP A 10 12.08 -7.97 -9.92
C ASP A 10 10.86 -7.83 -9.03
N ARG A 11 10.70 -6.62 -8.48
CA ARG A 11 9.50 -6.25 -7.76
C ARG A 11 8.41 -6.13 -8.79
N LYS A 12 7.53 -7.09 -8.86
CA LYS A 12 6.33 -6.97 -9.67
C LYS A 12 5.50 -5.82 -9.12
N SER A 13 5.83 -4.62 -9.56
CA SER A 13 4.93 -3.47 -9.42
C SER A 13 3.70 -3.71 -10.29
N VAL A 14 2.57 -3.20 -9.83
CA VAL A 14 1.33 -3.32 -10.60
C VAL A 14 1.36 -2.29 -11.72
N ASP A 15 1.47 -2.74 -12.95
CA ASP A 15 1.79 -1.92 -14.12
C ASP A 15 0.83 -0.75 -14.36
N PHE A 16 -0.46 -0.89 -14.05
CA PHE A 16 -1.44 0.16 -14.34
C PHE A 16 -1.15 1.48 -13.59
N VAL A 17 -0.53 1.42 -12.41
CA VAL A 17 -0.20 2.61 -11.63
C VAL A 17 0.87 3.45 -12.31
N HIS A 18 1.80 2.82 -13.02
CA HIS A 18 2.84 3.51 -13.78
C HIS A 18 2.30 4.24 -15.02
N GLN A 19 1.10 3.89 -15.46
CA GLN A 19 0.48 4.47 -16.64
C GLN A 19 -0.28 5.78 -16.35
N PHE A 20 -0.48 6.14 -15.10
CA PHE A 20 -1.31 7.31 -14.72
C PHE A 20 -0.83 8.61 -15.31
N SER A 21 0.48 8.86 -15.35
CA SER A 21 1.03 10.07 -15.94
C SER A 21 0.70 10.24 -17.42
N GLY A 22 0.46 9.15 -18.16
CA GLY A 22 0.08 9.16 -19.57
C GLY A 22 -1.32 9.70 -19.83
N PHE A 23 -2.19 9.77 -18.82
CA PHE A 23 -3.54 10.32 -18.92
C PHE A 23 -3.61 11.83 -18.67
N GLY A 24 -2.50 12.45 -18.24
CA GLY A 24 -2.32 13.89 -18.16
C GLY A 24 -3.35 14.59 -17.26
N ASP A 25 -4.00 15.61 -17.83
CA ASP A 25 -4.94 16.48 -17.09
C ASP A 25 -6.35 15.92 -16.97
N ARG A 26 -6.59 14.70 -17.42
CA ARG A 26 -7.89 14.04 -17.23
C ARG A 26 -8.15 13.85 -15.73
N VAL A 27 -9.41 13.98 -15.34
CA VAL A 27 -9.84 13.76 -13.95
C VAL A 27 -9.65 12.28 -13.59
N ALA A 28 -8.89 12.04 -12.54
CA ALA A 28 -8.66 10.71 -11.99
C ALA A 28 -9.55 10.42 -10.78
N VAL A 29 -9.69 11.41 -9.88
CA VAL A 29 -10.45 11.29 -8.63
C VAL A 29 -11.24 12.58 -8.41
N MET A 30 -12.47 12.42 -7.98
CA MET A 30 -13.34 13.52 -7.59
C MET A 30 -13.97 13.21 -6.24
N THR A 31 -13.84 14.13 -5.30
CA THR A 31 -14.52 14.13 -4.01
C THR A 31 -15.29 15.42 -3.86
N ASP A 32 -16.05 15.56 -2.78
CA ASP A 32 -16.79 16.80 -2.51
C ASP A 32 -15.86 18.01 -2.29
N ASP A 33 -14.65 17.76 -1.81
CA ASP A 33 -13.68 18.81 -1.43
C ASP A 33 -12.57 19.03 -2.46
N GLU A 34 -12.28 18.03 -3.29
CA GLU A 34 -11.11 18.07 -4.16
C GLU A 34 -11.30 17.26 -5.45
N VAL A 35 -10.74 17.77 -6.54
CA VAL A 35 -10.63 17.08 -7.82
C VAL A 35 -9.17 16.94 -8.18
N LEU A 36 -8.72 15.71 -8.46
CA LEU A 36 -7.35 15.42 -8.90
C LEU A 36 -7.33 14.96 -10.36
N SER A 37 -6.39 15.49 -11.13
CA SER A 37 -6.00 14.91 -12.41
C SER A 37 -5.14 13.66 -12.21
N TYR A 38 -5.01 12.85 -13.27
CA TYR A 38 -4.07 11.72 -13.27
C TYR A 38 -2.63 12.16 -13.04
N ALA A 39 -2.22 13.31 -13.59
CA ALA A 39 -0.88 13.85 -13.38
C ALA A 39 -0.62 14.19 -11.91
N GLU A 40 -1.59 14.84 -11.25
CA GLU A 40 -1.50 15.16 -9.81
C GLU A 40 -1.53 13.91 -8.93
N LEU A 41 -2.39 12.95 -9.26
CA LEU A 41 -2.45 11.67 -8.57
C LEU A 41 -1.11 10.92 -8.69
N ALA A 42 -0.55 10.83 -9.91
CA ALA A 42 0.74 10.20 -10.15
C ALA A 42 1.86 10.85 -9.33
N LYS A 43 1.86 12.17 -9.21
CA LYS A 43 2.83 12.92 -8.41
C LYS A 43 2.71 12.60 -6.92
N ARG A 44 1.51 12.58 -6.37
CA ARG A 44 1.26 12.23 -4.95
C ARG A 44 1.63 10.78 -4.67
N VAL A 45 1.26 9.85 -5.55
CA VAL A 45 1.60 8.43 -5.45
C VAL A 45 3.11 8.23 -5.49
N GLY A 46 3.81 8.91 -6.40
CA GLY A 46 5.27 8.86 -6.50
C GLY A 46 5.96 9.37 -5.23
N SER A 47 5.46 10.43 -4.61
CA SER A 47 5.98 10.95 -3.34
C SER A 47 5.76 9.96 -2.20
N ALA A 48 4.59 9.39 -2.08
CA ALA A 48 4.28 8.38 -1.07
C ALA A 48 5.10 7.10 -1.27
N ALA A 49 5.30 6.67 -2.51
CA ALA A 49 6.15 5.51 -2.82
C ALA A 49 7.62 5.73 -2.40
N ARG A 50 8.14 6.94 -2.56
CA ARG A 50 9.47 7.28 -2.04
C ARG A 50 9.54 7.25 -0.52
N GLU A 51 8.49 7.68 0.16
CA GLU A 51 8.40 7.63 1.61
C GLU A 51 8.36 6.18 2.13
N LEU A 52 7.73 5.25 1.39
CA LEU A 52 7.77 3.83 1.69
C LEU A 52 9.17 3.23 1.55
N GLY A 53 10.06 3.86 0.80
CA GLY A 53 11.44 3.43 0.65
C GLY A 53 11.64 2.32 -0.38
N SER A 54 12.87 1.80 -0.43
CA SER A 54 13.32 0.84 -1.46
C SER A 54 13.14 -0.63 -1.06
N GLN A 55 12.90 -0.91 0.20
CA GLN A 55 12.75 -2.28 0.70
C GLN A 55 11.31 -2.77 0.54
N ARG A 56 11.18 -4.04 0.14
CA ARG A 56 9.87 -4.69 0.09
C ARG A 56 9.42 -5.06 1.51
N ARG A 57 8.30 -4.50 1.95
CA ARG A 57 7.78 -4.64 3.31
C ARG A 57 6.28 -4.91 3.30
N LEU A 58 5.80 -5.61 4.33
CA LEU A 58 4.38 -5.83 4.54
C LEU A 58 3.75 -4.58 5.16
N ILE A 59 2.73 -4.03 4.50
CA ILE A 59 2.01 -2.84 4.93
C ILE A 59 0.61 -3.24 5.41
N ALA A 60 0.15 -2.69 6.52
CA ALA A 60 -1.25 -2.72 6.91
C ALA A 60 -1.81 -1.30 6.92
N GLN A 61 -2.93 -1.10 6.27
CA GLN A 61 -3.58 0.21 6.15
C GLN A 61 -5.01 0.17 6.70
N ALA A 62 -5.32 1.10 7.61
CA ALA A 62 -6.69 1.43 7.98
C ALA A 62 -7.31 2.28 6.87
N ALA A 63 -8.04 1.63 5.96
CA ALA A 63 -8.56 2.24 4.75
C ALA A 63 -9.75 3.16 5.04
N THR A 64 -9.70 4.37 4.50
CA THR A 64 -10.77 5.37 4.55
C THR A 64 -11.18 5.77 3.13
N ASN A 65 -12.33 6.43 2.99
CA ASN A 65 -12.80 6.99 1.71
C ASN A 65 -12.20 8.37 1.46
N THR A 66 -10.88 8.47 1.54
CA THR A 66 -10.13 9.72 1.31
C THR A 66 -9.12 9.56 0.21
N ILE A 67 -8.71 10.69 -0.39
CA ILE A 67 -7.65 10.70 -1.39
C ILE A 67 -6.33 10.20 -0.79
N ASP A 68 -5.99 10.59 0.43
CA ASP A 68 -4.77 10.13 1.11
C ASP A 68 -4.73 8.60 1.27
N SER A 69 -5.86 8.00 1.63
CA SER A 69 -5.96 6.54 1.73
C SER A 69 -5.74 5.86 0.37
N LEU A 70 -6.33 6.40 -0.70
CA LEU A 70 -6.12 5.92 -2.06
C LEU A 70 -4.66 6.07 -2.50
N VAL A 71 -4.03 7.21 -2.19
CA VAL A 71 -2.62 7.48 -2.52
C VAL A 71 -1.70 6.45 -1.88
N TRP A 72 -1.86 6.14 -0.60
CA TRP A 72 -1.07 5.12 0.08
C TRP A 72 -1.24 3.73 -0.53
N TYR A 73 -2.48 3.36 -0.83
CA TYR A 73 -2.76 2.08 -1.50
C TYR A 73 -2.04 1.97 -2.85
N LEU A 74 -2.18 3.00 -3.70
CA LEU A 74 -1.54 3.04 -5.00
C LEU A 74 -0.01 3.10 -4.89
N ALA A 75 0.52 3.80 -3.89
CA ALA A 75 1.95 3.85 -3.62
C ALA A 75 2.52 2.48 -3.23
N ALA A 76 1.79 1.72 -2.42
CA ALA A 76 2.16 0.34 -2.08
C ALA A 76 2.22 -0.53 -3.33
N LEU A 77 1.22 -0.45 -4.20
CA LEU A 77 1.20 -1.19 -5.47
C LEU A 77 2.35 -0.78 -6.39
N GLN A 78 2.59 0.53 -6.55
CA GLN A 78 3.67 1.05 -7.40
C GLN A 78 5.04 0.61 -6.91
N SER A 79 5.27 0.64 -5.61
CA SER A 79 6.55 0.27 -4.98
C SER A 79 6.73 -1.25 -4.80
N GLY A 80 5.72 -2.05 -5.17
CA GLY A 80 5.76 -3.51 -5.06
C GLY A 80 5.70 -4.03 -3.62
N ASN A 81 5.13 -3.26 -2.69
CA ASN A 81 4.91 -3.71 -1.32
C ASN A 81 3.54 -4.38 -1.19
N PRO A 82 3.45 -5.59 -0.62
CA PRO A 82 2.15 -6.17 -0.31
C PRO A 82 1.44 -5.36 0.78
N ILE A 83 0.17 -5.10 0.56
CA ILE A 83 -0.65 -4.29 1.47
C ILE A 83 -1.88 -5.04 1.94
N ILE A 84 -2.15 -4.95 3.24
CA ILE A 84 -3.37 -5.43 3.88
C ILE A 84 -4.30 -4.23 4.06
N LEU A 85 -5.46 -4.26 3.39
CA LEU A 85 -6.48 -3.23 3.57
C LEU A 85 -7.53 -3.70 4.58
N VAL A 86 -7.73 -2.89 5.61
CA VAL A 86 -8.76 -3.11 6.63
C VAL A 86 -9.61 -1.86 6.73
N PRO A 87 -10.95 -1.96 6.67
CA PRO A 87 -11.82 -0.80 6.85
C PRO A 87 -11.56 -0.07 8.16
N SER A 88 -11.48 1.24 8.12
CA SER A 88 -11.18 2.07 9.31
C SER A 88 -12.33 2.17 10.30
N ASP A 89 -13.55 1.79 9.91
CA ASP A 89 -14.73 1.75 10.77
C ASP A 89 -14.73 0.57 11.77
N SER A 90 -13.75 -0.31 11.66
CA SER A 90 -13.56 -1.44 12.57
C SER A 90 -12.16 -1.43 13.22
N PRO A 91 -11.92 -0.56 14.22
CA PRO A 91 -10.61 -0.47 14.88
C PRO A 91 -10.15 -1.78 15.53
N SER A 92 -11.06 -2.57 16.05
CA SER A 92 -10.73 -3.89 16.63
C SER A 92 -10.24 -4.88 15.59
N SER A 93 -10.83 -4.88 14.39
CA SER A 93 -10.37 -5.71 13.27
C SER A 93 -8.99 -5.27 12.79
N PHE A 94 -8.76 -3.97 12.71
CA PHE A 94 -7.46 -3.43 12.32
C PHE A 94 -6.37 -3.82 13.33
N ASN A 95 -6.62 -3.63 14.62
CA ASN A 95 -5.69 -4.04 15.68
C ASN A 95 -5.42 -5.54 15.66
N GLY A 96 -6.44 -6.36 15.42
CA GLY A 96 -6.30 -7.80 15.27
C GLY A 96 -5.42 -8.20 14.09
N VAL A 97 -5.50 -7.49 12.97
CA VAL A 97 -4.62 -7.68 11.81
C VAL A 97 -3.18 -7.28 12.16
N VAL A 98 -2.98 -6.12 12.79
CA VAL A 98 -1.64 -5.66 13.19
C VAL A 98 -0.98 -6.64 14.15
N GLU A 99 -1.71 -7.15 15.14
CA GLU A 99 -1.18 -8.13 16.12
C GLU A 99 -0.92 -9.50 15.45
N GLY A 100 -1.84 -9.96 14.62
CA GLY A 100 -1.77 -11.30 14.03
C GLY A 100 -0.78 -11.44 12.88
N TYR A 101 -0.61 -10.42 12.07
CA TYR A 101 0.25 -10.44 10.88
C TYR A 101 1.55 -9.67 11.04
N ASP A 102 1.71 -8.91 12.10
CA ASP A 102 2.93 -8.17 12.45
C ASP A 102 3.52 -7.39 11.25
N PRO A 103 2.76 -6.44 10.66
CA PRO A 103 3.22 -5.70 9.49
C PRO A 103 4.45 -4.85 9.81
N ASP A 104 5.29 -4.65 8.80
CA ASP A 104 6.51 -3.85 8.92
C ASP A 104 6.19 -2.36 8.94
N VAL A 105 5.12 -1.97 8.25
CA VAL A 105 4.61 -0.59 8.16
C VAL A 105 3.12 -0.58 8.45
N VAL A 106 2.68 0.40 9.20
CA VAL A 106 1.26 0.64 9.48
C VAL A 106 0.91 2.04 9.00
N ILE A 107 -0.21 2.15 8.27
CA ILE A 107 -0.81 3.42 7.90
C ILE A 107 -2.13 3.52 8.63
N ASP A 108 -2.23 4.46 9.54
CA ASP A 108 -3.42 4.64 10.36
C ASP A 108 -4.57 5.35 9.62
N SER A 109 -5.72 5.45 10.25
CA SER A 109 -6.92 6.06 9.64
C SER A 109 -6.78 7.55 9.36
N THR A 110 -5.77 8.21 9.92
CA THR A 110 -5.44 9.61 9.63
C THR A 110 -4.49 9.76 8.44
N GLY A 111 -4.03 8.66 7.85
CA GLY A 111 -3.07 8.65 6.76
C GLY A 111 -1.61 8.75 7.20
N ARG A 112 -1.34 8.59 8.50
CA ARG A 112 0.01 8.66 9.06
C ARG A 112 0.72 7.33 8.94
N LEU A 113 1.96 7.38 8.46
CA LEU A 113 2.82 6.20 8.32
C LEU A 113 3.61 5.96 9.61
N HIS A 114 3.57 4.70 10.08
CA HIS A 114 4.36 4.21 11.20
C HIS A 114 5.25 3.06 10.73
N SER A 115 6.55 3.28 10.69
CA SER A 115 7.52 2.25 10.30
C SER A 115 7.98 1.48 11.54
N HIS A 116 7.69 0.19 11.58
CA HIS A 116 8.09 -0.70 12.68
C HIS A 116 9.43 -1.37 12.39
N ARG A 117 9.73 -1.63 11.10
CA ARG A 117 10.99 -2.24 10.64
C ARG A 117 11.40 -1.68 9.30
N ASP A 118 12.68 -1.45 9.12
CA ASP A 118 13.22 -1.01 7.84
C ASP A 118 13.42 -2.16 6.85
N VAL A 119 13.68 -3.36 7.38
CA VAL A 119 13.82 -4.59 6.61
C VAL A 119 12.83 -5.62 7.12
N SER A 120 12.05 -6.19 6.21
CA SER A 120 11.05 -7.21 6.57
C SER A 120 11.71 -8.50 7.05
N ASN A 121 11.13 -9.10 8.08
CA ASN A 121 11.44 -10.46 8.51
C ASN A 121 10.44 -11.50 7.96
N HIS A 122 9.49 -11.07 7.12
CA HIS A 122 8.53 -11.96 6.47
C HIS A 122 9.08 -12.54 5.17
N GLU A 123 8.74 -13.78 4.88
CA GLU A 123 8.87 -14.37 3.55
C GLU A 123 7.70 -13.90 2.68
N LEU A 124 7.88 -12.79 1.98
CA LEU A 124 6.86 -12.20 1.14
C LEU A 124 6.87 -12.83 -0.24
N ASN A 125 5.78 -13.52 -0.62
CA ASN A 125 5.64 -14.05 -1.96
C ASN A 125 5.79 -12.91 -2.99
N PRO A 126 6.65 -13.04 -4.02
CA PRO A 126 6.91 -11.97 -5.00
C PRO A 126 5.65 -11.52 -5.76
N GLU A 127 4.65 -12.39 -5.88
CA GLU A 127 3.40 -12.08 -6.58
C GLU A 127 2.31 -11.50 -5.67
N LEU A 128 2.56 -11.45 -4.36
CA LEU A 128 1.61 -10.89 -3.41
C LEU A 128 1.58 -9.36 -3.53
N ALA A 129 0.40 -8.80 -3.80
CA ALA A 129 0.20 -7.36 -3.89
C ALA A 129 -0.83 -6.85 -2.88
N LEU A 130 -1.92 -7.58 -2.69
CA LEU A 130 -3.05 -7.14 -1.88
C LEU A 130 -3.62 -8.29 -1.05
N LEU A 131 -3.92 -7.98 0.20
CA LEU A 131 -4.70 -8.82 1.10
C LEU A 131 -5.89 -8.02 1.61
N LEU A 132 -7.07 -8.58 1.53
CA LEU A 132 -8.30 -7.99 2.06
C LEU A 132 -8.74 -8.74 3.31
N SER A 133 -9.15 -7.99 4.34
CA SER A 133 -9.78 -8.60 5.49
C SER A 133 -11.21 -8.99 5.13
N THR A 134 -11.58 -10.23 5.42
CA THR A 134 -12.98 -10.66 5.35
C THR A 134 -13.64 -10.53 6.70
N SER A 135 -14.88 -10.04 6.73
CA SER A 135 -15.72 -10.08 7.94
C SER A 135 -16.08 -11.54 8.24
N GLY A 136 -15.18 -12.24 8.94
CA GLY A 136 -15.47 -13.59 9.44
C GLY A 136 -16.41 -13.52 10.64
N SER A 137 -17.45 -14.33 10.67
CA SER A 137 -18.40 -14.47 11.78
C SER A 137 -17.80 -15.05 13.07
N THR A 138 -16.49 -15.34 13.11
CA THR A 138 -15.83 -16.08 14.19
C THR A 138 -14.59 -15.40 14.77
N GLY A 139 -14.54 -14.08 14.82
CA GLY A 139 -13.59 -13.31 15.63
C GLY A 139 -12.13 -13.25 15.17
N SER A 140 -11.68 -14.10 14.26
CA SER A 140 -10.34 -14.03 13.68
C SER A 140 -10.39 -13.43 12.28
N PRO A 141 -9.69 -12.32 12.00
CA PRO A 141 -9.65 -11.76 10.66
C PRO A 141 -8.99 -12.77 9.71
N LYS A 142 -9.72 -13.14 8.66
CA LYS A 142 -9.18 -13.94 7.56
C LYS A 142 -8.81 -13.01 6.42
N LEU A 143 -7.62 -13.18 5.88
CA LEU A 143 -7.18 -12.44 4.72
C LEU A 143 -7.40 -13.28 3.44
N VAL A 144 -7.89 -12.60 2.39
CA VAL A 144 -8.09 -13.18 1.06
C VAL A 144 -7.09 -12.53 0.10
N ARG A 145 -6.50 -13.35 -0.75
CA ARG A 145 -5.56 -13.00 -1.80
C ARG A 145 -6.25 -12.40 -3.01
#